data_7efced0b051444eb1b00709e2b632687
#
_entry.id   7efced0b051444eb1b00709e2b632687
#
_cell.length_a   1.000
_cell.length_b   1.000
_cell.length_c   1.000
_cell.angle_alpha   90.00
_cell.angle_beta   90.00
_cell.angle_gamma   90.00
#
_symmetry.space_group_name_H-M   'P 1'
#
loop_
_entity.id
_entity.type
_entity.pdbx_description
1 polymer ?
#
loop_
_entity_poly.entity_id
_entity_poly.type
_entity_poly.pdbx_seq_one_letter_code
_entity_poly.pdbx_strand_id
1 'polypeptide(L)'
;APRQVIFETASNLRNVKKGKTVSFSKKAFFNIINLCRDTCSYCTYKAEPTNAKLSLMNKQTVRDLAKMAKKYNCTEALFVTGEKPEQKYSEAREWLKKEGFSSTAEYLIHCSEIVLNEGVFPHTNAGNLTRNEMKELQKTNVSLGVMLENSSARLREKGMPHQDAPSKEPVARLNVLRNAGELKIPMTTGLLVGIGESLEECIQSILDI
;
A
#
# COMPACT_ATOMS: atom_id res chain seq x y z
N ALA A 1 5.67 -16.24 26.66
CA ALA A 1 4.38 -16.69 27.18
C ALA A 1 3.91 -17.94 26.43
N PRO A 2 3.18 -18.87 27.10
CA PRO A 2 2.55 -19.97 26.38
C PRO A 2 1.60 -19.49 25.28
N ARG A 3 1.61 -20.15 24.14
CA ARG A 3 0.82 -19.77 22.95
C ARG A 3 -0.67 -19.54 23.28
N GLN A 4 -1.22 -20.41 24.13
CA GLN A 4 -2.62 -20.35 24.54
C GLN A 4 -2.95 -19.03 25.26
N VAL A 5 -2.07 -18.58 26.16
CA VAL A 5 -2.24 -17.31 26.89
C VAL A 5 -2.27 -16.12 25.95
N ILE A 6 -1.42 -16.11 24.91
CA ILE A 6 -1.41 -15.05 23.90
C ILE A 6 -2.76 -15.01 23.15
N PHE A 7 -3.27 -16.15 22.71
CA PHE A 7 -4.54 -16.23 21.99
C PHE A 7 -5.73 -15.82 22.85
N GLU A 8 -5.78 -16.26 24.10
CA GLU A 8 -6.85 -15.91 25.05
C GLU A 8 -6.82 -14.41 25.35
N THR A 9 -5.63 -13.85 25.59
CA THR A 9 -5.47 -12.41 25.84
C THR A 9 -5.93 -11.59 24.64
N ALA A 10 -5.51 -11.94 23.43
CA ALA A 10 -5.91 -11.26 22.19
C ALA A 10 -7.43 -11.34 21.98
N SER A 11 -8.02 -12.52 22.18
CA SER A 11 -9.46 -12.72 22.05
C SER A 11 -10.26 -11.90 23.07
N ASN A 12 -9.80 -11.86 24.32
CA ASN A 12 -10.46 -11.10 25.39
C ASN A 12 -10.41 -9.61 25.12
N LEU A 13 -9.25 -9.07 24.73
CA LEU A 13 -9.09 -7.66 24.35
C LEU A 13 -10.00 -7.28 23.17
N ARG A 14 -10.05 -8.11 22.15
CA ARG A 14 -10.97 -7.90 21.02
C ARG A 14 -12.42 -7.90 21.48
N ASN A 15 -12.84 -8.90 22.24
CA ASN A 15 -14.23 -9.06 22.68
C ASN A 15 -14.71 -7.89 23.54
N VAL A 16 -13.86 -7.36 24.43
CA VAL A 16 -14.16 -6.18 25.25
C VAL A 16 -14.36 -4.94 24.39
N LYS A 17 -13.50 -4.73 23.37
CA LYS A 17 -13.52 -3.49 22.56
C LYS A 17 -14.44 -3.54 21.34
N LYS A 18 -14.60 -4.71 20.73
CA LYS A 18 -15.29 -4.88 19.41
C LYS A 18 -16.42 -5.89 19.46
N GLY A 19 -16.66 -6.56 20.58
CA GLY A 19 -17.62 -7.65 20.67
C GLY A 19 -17.17 -8.89 19.91
N LYS A 20 -18.12 -9.76 19.60
CA LYS A 20 -17.88 -11.02 18.88
C LYS A 20 -18.06 -10.92 17.37
N THR A 21 -18.51 -9.77 16.87
CA THR A 21 -18.73 -9.54 15.44
C THR A 21 -17.40 -9.32 14.74
N VAL A 22 -17.17 -10.04 13.63
CA VAL A 22 -16.05 -9.83 12.71
C VAL A 22 -16.61 -9.14 11.46
N SER A 23 -16.07 -7.97 11.14
CA SER A 23 -16.39 -7.26 9.91
C SER A 23 -15.36 -7.54 8.82
N PHE A 24 -15.76 -7.38 7.58
CA PHE A 24 -14.86 -7.43 6.42
C PHE A 24 -15.20 -6.32 5.43
N SER A 25 -14.23 -5.91 4.64
CA SER A 25 -14.43 -4.99 3.52
C SER A 25 -14.28 -5.75 2.20
N LYS A 26 -15.31 -5.70 1.36
CA LYS A 26 -15.24 -6.25 0.01
C LYS A 26 -14.54 -5.25 -0.89
N LYS A 27 -13.32 -5.57 -1.32
CA LYS A 27 -12.46 -4.68 -2.10
C LYS A 27 -12.34 -5.10 -3.56
N ALA A 28 -12.35 -4.13 -4.46
CA ALA A 28 -11.87 -4.30 -5.83
C ALA A 28 -10.44 -3.79 -5.92
N PHE A 29 -9.55 -4.56 -6.58
CA PHE A 29 -8.15 -4.20 -6.78
C PHE A 29 -7.96 -3.38 -8.05
N PHE A 30 -7.32 -2.22 -7.93
CA PHE A 30 -6.99 -1.32 -9.01
C PHE A 30 -5.46 -1.29 -9.17
N ASN A 31 -4.93 -2.11 -10.06
CA ASN A 31 -3.50 -2.18 -10.37
C ASN A 31 -3.10 -1.02 -11.28
N ILE A 32 -2.84 0.14 -10.70
CA ILE A 32 -2.64 1.39 -11.43
C ILE A 32 -1.36 1.35 -12.26
N ILE A 33 -0.21 1.13 -11.62
CA ILE A 33 1.10 1.02 -12.26
C ILE A 33 1.89 -0.07 -11.56
N ASN A 34 2.33 -1.10 -12.26
CA ASN A 34 3.18 -2.14 -11.67
C ASN A 34 4.67 -2.02 -12.04
N LEU A 35 5.09 -0.94 -12.69
CA LEU A 35 6.48 -0.51 -12.65
C LEU A 35 6.83 -0.05 -11.23
N CYS A 36 8.00 -0.40 -10.73
CA CYS A 36 8.43 -0.06 -9.38
C CYS A 36 9.91 0.28 -9.37
N ARG A 37 10.30 1.39 -8.71
CA ARG A 37 11.72 1.72 -8.59
C ARG A 37 12.49 0.72 -7.73
N ASP A 38 11.81 0.06 -6.78
CA ASP A 38 12.37 -0.99 -5.93
C ASP A 38 12.43 -2.33 -6.64
N THR A 39 13.37 -3.17 -6.21
CA THR A 39 13.44 -4.58 -6.61
C THR A 39 13.58 -5.44 -5.36
N CYS A 40 12.43 -5.82 -4.78
CA CYS A 40 12.38 -6.75 -3.65
C CYS A 40 12.40 -8.19 -4.21
N SER A 41 13.25 -9.07 -3.66
CA SER A 41 13.46 -10.42 -4.21
C SER A 41 12.22 -11.31 -4.21
N TYR A 42 11.27 -11.05 -3.32
CA TYR A 42 10.01 -11.80 -3.19
C TYR A 42 8.86 -11.21 -4.02
N CYS A 43 9.04 -10.02 -4.64
CA CYS A 43 7.92 -9.30 -5.24
C CYS A 43 7.50 -9.92 -6.57
N THR A 44 6.23 -10.36 -6.63
CA THR A 44 5.61 -10.89 -7.86
C THR A 44 4.74 -9.86 -8.58
N TYR A 45 4.54 -8.69 -8.00
CA TYR A 45 3.72 -7.61 -8.55
C TYR A 45 4.46 -6.78 -9.60
N LYS A 46 5.74 -6.49 -9.36
CA LYS A 46 6.55 -5.67 -10.24
C LYS A 46 6.67 -6.27 -11.63
N ALA A 47 6.49 -5.44 -12.66
CA ALA A 47 6.84 -5.74 -14.04
C ALA A 47 7.94 -4.80 -14.55
N GLU A 48 8.72 -5.26 -15.52
CA GLU A 48 9.63 -4.41 -16.29
C GLU A 48 8.90 -3.88 -17.54
N PRO A 49 9.37 -2.79 -18.17
CA PRO A 49 8.67 -2.15 -19.30
C PRO A 49 8.37 -3.06 -20.49
N THR A 50 9.21 -4.06 -20.75
CA THR A 50 9.05 -5.03 -21.85
C THR A 50 8.21 -6.26 -21.46
N ASN A 51 7.74 -6.32 -20.22
CA ASN A 51 6.99 -7.48 -19.73
C ASN A 51 5.54 -7.42 -20.21
N ALA A 52 5.01 -8.53 -20.72
CA ALA A 52 3.60 -8.66 -21.12
C ALA A 52 2.60 -8.43 -19.97
N LYS A 53 3.04 -8.52 -18.71
CA LYS A 53 2.23 -8.23 -17.51
C LYS A 53 2.24 -6.75 -17.12
N LEU A 54 2.89 -5.87 -17.89
CA LEU A 54 2.90 -4.44 -17.60
C LEU A 54 1.46 -3.90 -17.53
N SER A 55 1.14 -3.25 -16.42
CA SER A 55 -0.13 -2.58 -16.19
C SER A 55 0.10 -1.07 -16.05
N LEU A 56 -0.58 -0.32 -16.90
CA LEU A 56 -0.67 1.14 -16.87
C LEU A 56 -2.16 1.47 -17.06
N MET A 57 -2.89 1.54 -15.94
CA MET A 57 -4.35 1.67 -15.95
C MET A 57 -4.75 3.13 -16.17
N ASN A 58 -5.32 3.44 -17.33
CA ASN A 58 -5.79 4.79 -17.67
C ASN A 58 -7.11 5.18 -16.97
N LYS A 59 -7.46 6.46 -17.02
CA LYS A 59 -8.67 7.02 -16.37
C LYS A 59 -9.98 6.35 -16.77
N GLN A 60 -10.10 5.94 -18.05
CA GLN A 60 -11.31 5.27 -18.52
C GLN A 60 -11.44 3.88 -17.89
N THR A 61 -10.34 3.12 -17.86
CA THR A 61 -10.31 1.79 -17.21
C THR A 61 -10.60 1.90 -15.69
N VAL A 62 -10.07 2.93 -15.02
CA VAL A 62 -10.40 3.20 -13.60
C VAL A 62 -11.91 3.41 -13.43
N ARG A 63 -12.54 4.24 -14.28
CA ARG A 63 -13.98 4.49 -14.21
C ARG A 63 -14.79 3.22 -14.45
N ASP A 64 -14.46 2.45 -15.48
CA ASP A 64 -15.19 1.24 -15.83
C ASP A 64 -15.07 0.18 -14.72
N LEU A 65 -13.89 0.03 -14.14
CA LEU A 65 -13.68 -0.86 -13.00
C LEU A 65 -14.43 -0.37 -11.75
N ALA A 66 -14.50 0.94 -11.51
CA ALA A 66 -15.28 1.51 -10.41
C ALA A 66 -16.78 1.23 -10.54
N LYS A 67 -17.35 1.38 -11.75
CA LYS A 67 -18.73 1.00 -12.03
C LYS A 67 -18.97 -0.49 -11.81
N MET A 68 -18.03 -1.33 -12.23
CA MET A 68 -18.10 -2.77 -11.99
C MET A 68 -18.04 -3.09 -10.48
N ALA A 69 -17.12 -2.47 -9.75
CA ALA A 69 -17.00 -2.62 -8.31
C ALA A 69 -18.31 -2.24 -7.59
N LYS A 70 -18.92 -1.12 -7.99
CA LYS A 70 -20.24 -0.71 -7.48
C LYS A 70 -21.31 -1.74 -7.78
N LYS A 71 -21.39 -2.22 -9.02
CA LYS A 71 -22.37 -3.25 -9.45
C LYS A 71 -22.28 -4.52 -8.61
N TYR A 72 -21.06 -4.91 -8.21
CA TYR A 72 -20.81 -6.09 -7.37
C TYR A 72 -20.82 -5.80 -5.87
N ASN A 73 -21.30 -4.63 -5.45
CA ASN A 73 -21.34 -4.20 -4.05
C ASN A 73 -19.99 -4.26 -3.35
N CYS A 74 -18.90 -3.88 -4.03
CA CYS A 74 -17.64 -3.63 -3.38
C CYS A 74 -17.75 -2.33 -2.59
N THR A 75 -17.24 -2.34 -1.36
CA THR A 75 -17.19 -1.15 -0.48
C THR A 75 -16.00 -0.29 -0.78
N GLU A 76 -14.87 -0.90 -1.14
CA GLU A 76 -13.61 -0.20 -1.34
C GLU A 76 -12.96 -0.54 -2.69
N ALA A 77 -12.35 0.49 -3.28
CA ALA A 77 -11.37 0.39 -4.36
C ALA A 77 -9.97 0.47 -3.77
N LEU A 78 -9.23 -0.62 -3.80
CA LEU A 78 -7.85 -0.67 -3.33
C LEU A 78 -6.92 -0.33 -4.49
N PHE A 79 -6.37 0.88 -4.48
CA PHE A 79 -5.33 1.30 -5.40
C PHE A 79 -3.97 0.72 -4.99
N VAL A 80 -3.36 -0.02 -5.90
CA VAL A 80 -2.02 -0.60 -5.74
C VAL A 80 -1.13 -0.08 -6.86
N THR A 81 0.08 0.33 -6.51
CA THR A 81 1.09 0.80 -7.46
C THR A 81 2.48 0.35 -7.01
N GLY A 82 3.41 0.29 -7.95
CA GLY A 82 4.82 0.25 -7.59
C GLY A 82 5.27 1.56 -6.94
N GLU A 83 6.35 1.51 -6.20
CA GLU A 83 6.96 2.66 -5.54
C GLU A 83 7.53 3.63 -6.57
N LYS A 84 6.96 4.84 -6.66
CA LYS A 84 7.45 5.98 -7.46
C LYS A 84 8.11 5.59 -8.80
N PRO A 85 7.37 4.90 -9.68
CA PRO A 85 7.94 4.38 -10.92
C PRO A 85 8.52 5.47 -11.81
N GLU A 86 7.96 6.68 -11.79
CA GLU A 86 8.44 7.84 -12.53
C GLU A 86 9.86 8.27 -12.17
N GLN A 87 10.37 7.90 -11.01
CA GLN A 87 11.75 8.18 -10.61
C GLN A 87 12.78 7.29 -11.31
N LYS A 88 12.36 6.11 -11.78
CA LYS A 88 13.24 5.13 -12.44
C LYS A 88 12.97 4.98 -13.92
N TYR A 89 11.70 4.91 -14.34
CA TYR A 89 11.31 4.54 -15.68
C TYR A 89 10.83 5.73 -16.52
N SER A 90 11.39 5.89 -17.73
CA SER A 90 10.92 6.86 -18.74
C SER A 90 9.49 6.56 -19.16
N GLU A 91 9.16 5.27 -19.32
CA GLU A 91 7.83 4.79 -19.71
C GLU A 91 6.74 5.24 -18.72
N ALA A 92 7.05 5.22 -17.42
CA ALA A 92 6.12 5.73 -16.41
C ALA A 92 5.93 7.25 -16.53
N ARG A 93 7.02 8.01 -16.76
CA ARG A 93 6.96 9.48 -16.95
C ARG A 93 6.16 9.85 -18.19
N GLU A 94 6.42 9.18 -19.32
CA GLU A 94 5.74 9.43 -20.59
C GLU A 94 4.25 9.11 -20.49
N TRP A 95 3.93 7.98 -19.87
CA TRP A 95 2.54 7.58 -19.65
C TRP A 95 1.80 8.55 -18.72
N LEU A 96 2.39 8.94 -17.58
CA LEU A 96 1.81 9.94 -16.68
C LEU A 96 1.58 11.28 -17.39
N LYS A 97 2.56 11.75 -18.18
CA LYS A 97 2.43 12.97 -18.98
C LYS A 97 1.28 12.88 -19.99
N LYS A 98 1.12 11.73 -20.66
CA LYS A 98 -0.01 11.47 -21.57
C LYS A 98 -1.35 11.53 -20.85
N GLU A 99 -1.43 11.02 -19.61
CA GLU A 99 -2.61 11.13 -18.75
C GLU A 99 -2.80 12.54 -18.15
N GLY A 100 -1.83 13.45 -18.28
CA GLY A 100 -1.90 14.82 -17.81
C GLY A 100 -1.37 15.07 -16.41
N PHE A 101 -0.49 14.19 -15.90
CA PHE A 101 0.06 14.23 -14.54
C PHE A 101 1.59 14.20 -14.55
N SER A 102 2.19 14.71 -13.47
CA SER A 102 3.65 14.73 -13.28
C SER A 102 4.16 13.62 -12.35
N SER A 103 3.29 13.06 -11.52
CA SER A 103 3.64 12.02 -10.56
C SER A 103 2.54 10.96 -10.41
N THR A 104 2.93 9.79 -9.94
CA THR A 104 1.99 8.71 -9.58
C THR A 104 1.03 9.16 -8.49
N ALA A 105 1.48 9.97 -7.52
CA ALA A 105 0.63 10.47 -6.45
C ALA A 105 -0.47 11.40 -6.96
N GLU A 106 -0.15 12.34 -7.87
CA GLU A 106 -1.16 13.21 -8.51
C GLU A 106 -2.20 12.39 -9.29
N TYR A 107 -1.74 11.36 -10.02
CA TYR A 107 -2.64 10.48 -10.74
C TYR A 107 -3.57 9.70 -9.79
N LEU A 108 -3.07 9.20 -8.67
CA LEU A 108 -3.86 8.50 -7.66
C LEU A 108 -4.90 9.40 -6.99
N ILE A 109 -4.57 10.66 -6.72
CA ILE A 109 -5.54 11.65 -6.22
C ILE A 109 -6.70 11.78 -7.19
N HIS A 110 -6.42 11.97 -8.47
CA HIS A 110 -7.46 12.04 -9.50
C HIS A 110 -8.27 10.75 -9.65
N CYS A 111 -7.61 9.58 -9.63
CA CYS A 111 -8.30 8.29 -9.65
C CYS A 111 -9.22 8.11 -8.45
N SER A 112 -8.79 8.59 -7.28
CA SER A 112 -9.62 8.54 -6.06
C SER A 112 -10.90 9.36 -6.21
N GLU A 113 -10.83 10.53 -6.85
CA GLU A 113 -12.02 11.34 -7.17
C GLU A 113 -12.97 10.60 -8.11
N ILE A 114 -12.44 9.98 -9.18
CA ILE A 114 -13.25 9.18 -10.11
C ILE A 114 -14.01 8.08 -9.36
N VAL A 115 -13.33 7.30 -8.54
CA VAL A 115 -13.92 6.16 -7.84
C VAL A 115 -14.92 6.60 -6.78
N LEU A 116 -14.62 7.67 -6.05
CA LEU A 116 -15.53 8.25 -5.06
C LEU A 116 -16.84 8.73 -5.72
N ASN A 117 -16.75 9.39 -6.88
CA ASN A 117 -17.90 9.83 -7.65
C ASN A 117 -18.77 8.68 -8.18
N GLU A 118 -18.19 7.50 -8.42
CA GLU A 118 -18.94 6.28 -8.75
C GLU A 118 -19.52 5.59 -7.49
N GLY A 119 -19.27 6.12 -6.30
CA GLY A 119 -19.83 5.65 -5.02
C GLY A 119 -19.13 4.44 -4.43
N VAL A 120 -17.83 4.31 -4.66
CA VAL A 120 -16.93 3.31 -4.02
C VAL A 120 -15.85 4.06 -3.24
N PHE A 121 -15.51 3.62 -2.04
CA PHE A 121 -14.54 4.28 -1.19
C PHE A 121 -13.10 3.98 -1.63
N PRO A 122 -12.27 5.00 -1.94
CA PRO A 122 -10.87 4.78 -2.26
C PRO A 122 -10.04 4.42 -1.02
N HIS A 123 -9.13 3.48 -1.20
CA HIS A 123 -8.04 3.15 -0.28
C HIS A 123 -6.74 3.07 -1.09
N THR A 124 -5.77 3.91 -0.80
CA THR A 124 -4.53 3.99 -1.57
C THR A 124 -3.35 3.36 -0.82
N ASN A 125 -2.71 2.36 -1.44
CA ASN A 125 -1.46 1.75 -1.00
C ASN A 125 -0.38 2.03 -2.06
N ALA A 126 0.34 3.14 -1.90
CA ALA A 126 1.29 3.68 -2.88
C ALA A 126 2.72 3.83 -2.34
N GLY A 127 3.08 3.05 -1.31
CA GLY A 127 4.43 3.09 -0.73
C GLY A 127 4.70 4.36 0.09
N ASN A 128 5.89 4.94 -0.04
CA ASN A 128 6.34 6.07 0.77
C ASN A 128 5.78 7.39 0.25
N LEU A 129 4.57 7.72 0.66
CA LEU A 129 3.95 9.02 0.39
C LEU A 129 4.57 10.10 1.27
N THR A 130 4.76 11.29 0.69
CA THR A 130 5.11 12.50 1.44
C THR A 130 3.92 12.97 2.26
N ARG A 131 4.18 13.79 3.29
CA ARG A 131 3.13 14.39 4.13
C ARG A 131 2.10 15.19 3.31
N ASN A 132 2.55 15.89 2.26
CA ASN A 132 1.66 16.66 1.39
C ASN A 132 0.80 15.74 0.50
N GLU A 133 1.38 14.71 -0.11
CA GLU A 133 0.64 13.70 -0.88
C GLU A 133 -0.43 13.02 0.00
N MET A 134 -0.10 12.70 1.25
CA MET A 134 -1.05 12.13 2.22
C MET A 134 -2.21 13.09 2.53
N LYS A 135 -1.94 14.40 2.73
CA LYS A 135 -2.99 15.42 2.95
C LYS A 135 -3.94 15.54 1.77
N GLU A 136 -3.42 15.49 0.54
CA GLU A 136 -4.27 15.56 -0.65
C GLU A 136 -5.11 14.30 -0.79
N LEU A 137 -4.52 13.10 -0.64
CA LEU A 137 -5.25 11.84 -0.68
C LEU A 137 -6.31 11.73 0.44
N GLN A 138 -6.06 12.29 1.62
CA GLN A 138 -7.01 12.29 2.74
C GLN A 138 -8.36 12.93 2.38
N LYS A 139 -8.40 13.84 1.42
CA LYS A 139 -9.64 14.53 1.01
C LYS A 139 -10.64 13.58 0.34
N THR A 140 -10.17 12.51 -0.24
CA THR A 140 -10.99 11.56 -1.01
C THR A 140 -10.90 10.12 -0.49
N ASN A 141 -9.79 9.73 0.14
CA ASN A 141 -9.56 8.37 0.61
C ASN A 141 -10.08 8.16 2.03
N VAL A 142 -10.76 7.03 2.26
CA VAL A 142 -11.20 6.63 3.61
C VAL A 142 -10.05 6.11 4.47
N SER A 143 -8.99 5.63 3.84
CA SER A 143 -7.77 5.15 4.50
C SER A 143 -6.62 5.08 3.49
N LEU A 144 -5.39 5.06 4.02
CA LEU A 144 -4.18 4.82 3.22
C LEU A 144 -3.48 3.55 3.72
N GLY A 145 -2.51 3.06 2.95
CA GLY A 145 -1.73 1.89 3.30
C GLY A 145 -0.24 2.06 2.98
N VAL A 146 0.60 1.55 3.86
CA VAL A 146 2.02 1.26 3.59
C VAL A 146 2.42 0.01 4.33
N MET A 147 2.89 -1.01 3.64
CA MET A 147 3.38 -2.21 4.30
C MET A 147 4.79 -1.98 4.82
N LEU A 148 4.97 -2.00 6.16
CA LEU A 148 6.29 -1.92 6.79
C LEU A 148 7.19 -3.05 6.31
N GLU A 149 6.64 -4.22 6.11
CA GLU A 149 7.27 -5.51 5.83
C GLU A 149 8.13 -5.97 7.02
N ASN A 150 9.16 -5.23 7.37
CA ASN A 150 10.02 -5.47 8.52
C ASN A 150 10.79 -4.20 8.90
N SER A 151 11.09 -4.01 10.19
CA SER A 151 11.85 -2.86 10.69
C SER A 151 13.35 -3.11 10.79
N SER A 152 13.85 -4.29 10.39
CA SER A 152 15.27 -4.60 10.39
C SER A 152 16.01 -4.01 9.20
N ALA A 153 17.01 -3.17 9.46
CA ALA A 153 17.88 -2.64 8.42
C ALA A 153 18.74 -3.75 7.75
N ARG A 154 18.98 -4.87 8.45
CA ARG A 154 19.74 -6.02 7.94
C ARG A 154 19.13 -6.59 6.65
N LEU A 155 17.82 -6.54 6.50
CA LEU A 155 17.16 -7.04 5.29
C LEU A 155 17.48 -6.21 4.01
N ARG A 156 18.22 -5.11 4.15
CA ARG A 156 18.74 -4.29 3.04
C ARG A 156 20.21 -4.57 2.71
N GLU A 157 20.87 -5.41 3.48
CA GLU A 157 22.26 -5.79 3.24
C GLU A 157 22.41 -6.61 1.95
N LYS A 158 23.63 -6.79 1.49
CA LYS A 158 23.94 -7.57 0.29
C LYS A 158 23.44 -9.02 0.42
N GLY A 159 22.68 -9.46 -0.57
CA GLY A 159 22.07 -10.80 -0.60
C GLY A 159 20.73 -10.89 0.14
N MET A 160 20.28 -9.83 0.81
CA MET A 160 19.02 -9.79 1.51
C MET A 160 17.87 -9.26 0.62
N PRO A 161 16.61 -9.53 0.97
CA PRO A 161 15.45 -9.30 0.08
C PRO A 161 15.20 -7.84 -0.31
N HIS A 162 15.67 -6.89 0.47
CA HIS A 162 15.51 -5.46 0.22
C HIS A 162 16.80 -4.77 -0.26
N GLN A 163 17.82 -5.52 -0.68
CA GLN A 163 19.10 -4.98 -1.15
C GLN A 163 18.90 -3.88 -2.21
N ASP A 164 18.04 -4.14 -3.19
CA ASP A 164 17.77 -3.23 -4.31
C ASP A 164 16.40 -2.53 -4.16
N ALA A 165 15.99 -2.27 -2.92
CA ALA A 165 14.73 -1.65 -2.57
C ALA A 165 14.93 -0.43 -1.64
N PRO A 166 15.37 0.73 -2.18
CA PRO A 166 15.69 1.90 -1.37
C PRO A 166 14.51 2.43 -0.56
N SER A 167 13.28 2.24 -0.99
CA SER A 167 12.10 2.67 -0.23
C SER A 167 11.73 1.74 0.93
N LYS A 168 12.37 0.58 1.03
CA LYS A 168 12.22 -0.35 2.16
C LYS A 168 13.12 0.02 3.36
N GLU A 169 13.68 1.25 3.37
CA GLU A 169 14.33 1.80 4.55
C GLU A 169 13.34 1.88 5.71
N PRO A 170 13.58 1.17 6.84
CA PRO A 170 12.63 1.10 7.95
C PRO A 170 12.24 2.46 8.50
N VAL A 171 13.22 3.35 8.71
CA VAL A 171 12.96 4.71 9.23
C VAL A 171 12.05 5.50 8.28
N ALA A 172 12.23 5.38 6.97
CA ALA A 172 11.37 6.05 5.99
C ALA A 172 9.92 5.55 6.08
N ARG A 173 9.71 4.23 6.20
CA ARG A 173 8.37 3.64 6.32
C ARG A 173 7.70 3.95 7.65
N LEU A 174 8.42 3.87 8.75
CA LEU A 174 7.91 4.27 10.07
C LEU A 174 7.54 5.76 10.11
N ASN A 175 8.28 6.62 9.40
CA ASN A 175 7.91 8.03 9.26
C ASN A 175 6.60 8.24 8.49
N VAL A 176 6.27 7.40 7.50
CA VAL A 176 4.96 7.45 6.83
C VAL A 176 3.85 7.11 7.83
N LEU A 177 4.02 6.07 8.65
CA LEU A 177 3.05 5.70 9.69
C LEU A 177 2.88 6.82 10.73
N ARG A 178 3.98 7.42 11.19
CA ARG A 178 3.95 8.57 12.11
C ARG A 178 3.20 9.76 11.51
N ASN A 179 3.52 10.13 10.27
CA ASN A 179 2.83 11.19 9.56
C ASN A 179 1.32 10.93 9.43
N ALA A 180 0.93 9.67 9.14
CA ALA A 180 -0.48 9.28 9.10
C ALA A 180 -1.17 9.50 10.44
N GLY A 181 -0.54 9.08 11.54
CA GLY A 181 -1.04 9.29 12.89
C GLY A 181 -1.24 10.77 13.24
N GLU A 182 -0.24 11.61 12.95
CA GLU A 182 -0.32 13.06 13.16
C GLU A 182 -1.40 13.74 12.30
N LEU A 183 -1.62 13.26 11.09
CA LEU A 183 -2.68 13.71 10.19
C LEU A 183 -4.04 13.09 10.50
N LYS A 184 -4.11 12.14 11.46
CA LYS A 184 -5.32 11.39 11.81
C LYS A 184 -5.92 10.64 10.62
N ILE A 185 -5.07 10.10 9.76
CA ILE A 185 -5.46 9.29 8.61
C ILE A 185 -5.55 7.83 9.05
N PRO A 186 -6.69 7.14 8.87
CA PRO A 186 -6.77 5.70 9.06
C PRO A 186 -5.74 5.00 8.17
N MET A 187 -4.88 4.16 8.76
CA MET A 187 -3.75 3.56 8.07
C MET A 187 -3.76 2.05 8.20
N THR A 188 -3.50 1.36 7.08
CA THR A 188 -3.24 -0.07 7.07
C THR A 188 -1.74 -0.30 6.90
N THR A 189 -1.17 -1.12 7.78
CA THR A 189 0.22 -1.59 7.68
C THR A 189 0.29 -3.07 8.00
N GLY A 190 1.46 -3.67 7.80
CA GLY A 190 1.67 -5.08 8.09
C GLY A 190 3.12 -5.50 7.93
N LEU A 191 3.38 -6.71 8.40
CA LEU A 191 4.65 -7.40 8.27
C LEU A 191 4.57 -8.49 7.23
N LEU A 192 5.70 -8.77 6.58
CA LEU A 192 5.87 -9.92 5.72
C LEU A 192 6.81 -10.90 6.42
N VAL A 193 6.29 -12.10 6.72
CA VAL A 193 7.01 -13.13 7.46
C VAL A 193 7.59 -14.16 6.49
N GLY A 194 8.83 -14.59 6.74
CA GLY A 194 9.52 -15.61 5.96
C GLY A 194 10.34 -15.07 4.80
N ILE A 195 10.73 -13.80 4.85
CA ILE A 195 11.59 -13.16 3.83
C ILE A 195 13.08 -13.17 4.19
N GLY A 196 13.46 -13.80 5.32
CA GLY A 196 14.85 -13.91 5.81
C GLY A 196 15.11 -13.18 7.11
N GLU A 197 14.06 -12.68 7.76
CA GLU A 197 14.12 -12.11 9.09
C GLU A 197 14.28 -13.17 10.18
N SER A 198 14.82 -12.77 11.35
CA SER A 198 14.78 -13.59 12.56
C SER A 198 13.47 -13.41 13.32
N LEU A 199 13.19 -14.31 14.29
CA LEU A 199 12.04 -14.18 15.17
C LEU A 199 12.08 -12.87 15.98
N GLU A 200 13.26 -12.48 16.45
CA GLU A 200 13.48 -11.24 17.20
C GLU A 200 13.16 -10.01 16.33
N GLU A 201 13.60 -10.00 15.06
CA GLU A 201 13.29 -8.94 14.10
C GLU A 201 11.78 -8.86 13.80
N CYS A 202 11.11 -10.00 13.75
CA CYS A 202 9.66 -10.06 13.60
C CYS A 202 8.94 -9.46 14.81
N ILE A 203 9.36 -9.83 16.03
CA ILE A 203 8.81 -9.30 17.28
C ILE A 203 9.07 -7.80 17.39
N GLN A 204 10.30 -7.35 17.10
CA GLN A 204 10.62 -5.92 17.11
C GLN A 204 9.76 -5.14 16.14
N SER A 205 9.56 -5.66 14.93
CA SER A 205 8.70 -5.02 13.92
C SER A 205 7.24 -4.88 14.36
N ILE A 206 6.73 -5.82 15.16
CA ILE A 206 5.39 -5.72 15.77
C ILE A 206 5.35 -4.60 16.81
N LEU A 207 6.42 -4.44 17.58
CA LEU A 207 6.52 -3.40 18.61
C LEU A 207 6.72 -1.99 18.03
N ASP A 208 7.26 -1.89 16.81
CA ASP A 208 7.53 -0.63 16.11
C ASP A 208 6.28 -0.03 15.44
N ILE A 209 5.21 -0.82 15.26
CA ILE A 209 3.91 -0.40 14.72
C ILE A 209 2.98 0.11 15.82
#